data_d3f1e2b53e25a77c792a2032bf9076ee
#
_entry.id   d3f1e2b53e25a77c792a2032bf9076ee
#
_cell.length_a   1.000
_cell.length_b   1.000
_cell.length_c   1.000
_cell.angle_alpha   90.00
_cell.angle_beta   90.00
_cell.angle_gamma   90.00
#
_symmetry.space_group_name_H-M   'P 1'
#
loop_
_entity.id
_entity.type
_entity.pdbx_description
1 polymer ?
#
loop_
_entity_poly.entity_id
_entity_poly.type
_entity_poly.pdbx_seq_one_letter_code
_entity_poly.pdbx_strand_id
1 'polypeptide(L)'
;MLEGERVITDLTFLNNEQLPEYPGDRIAIYDIYCTTDTGEKIIVEMQNRSQVYFKERALYYLSHAIVRQGVKGESWKFDIKAVYGVFFINFLLDENQKLRTDVILTDRDTGKLFSDKLRQIFIALPLFNKTEAECETDFERWIFVLNNMETLNRMPFKAQKAVFEKLEEIVDVHSLSEEDRVRYENSVNAYRDYLATIDYAAKKGVEEGFEDGLQKGIQEGIQEGIRKGQQEKALEIARSMKAMGMTSEQIMKVTGLSLAEIESLL
;
A
#
# COMPACT_ATOMS: atom_id res chain seq x y z
N MET A 1 -21.12 4.57 -6.30
CA MET A 1 -19.91 4.10 -6.97
C MET A 1 -20.17 3.58 -8.38
N LEU A 2 -21.26 2.89 -8.59
CA LEU A 2 -21.69 2.41 -9.90
C LEU A 2 -22.88 3.24 -10.46
N GLU A 3 -23.12 4.41 -9.89
CA GLU A 3 -24.22 5.30 -10.26
C GLU A 3 -24.13 5.72 -11.73
N GLY A 4 -25.26 5.59 -12.43
CA GLY A 4 -25.34 5.83 -13.88
C GLY A 4 -24.86 4.67 -14.77
N GLU A 5 -24.18 3.65 -14.22
CA GLU A 5 -23.71 2.49 -14.96
C GLU A 5 -24.50 1.21 -14.62
N ARG A 6 -24.90 1.06 -13.38
CA ARG A 6 -25.67 -0.08 -12.87
C ARG A 6 -26.72 0.38 -11.87
N VAL A 7 -27.90 -0.18 -11.98
CA VAL A 7 -28.96 -0.05 -10.96
C VAL A 7 -28.95 -1.35 -10.18
N ILE A 8 -28.58 -1.27 -8.89
CA ILE A 8 -28.62 -2.40 -7.97
C ILE A 8 -29.90 -2.25 -7.18
N THR A 9 -30.81 -3.21 -7.31
CA THR A 9 -32.11 -3.18 -6.64
C THR A 9 -32.11 -3.98 -5.34
N ASP A 10 -31.26 -5.00 -5.27
CA ASP A 10 -31.11 -5.82 -4.09
C ASP A 10 -29.67 -6.36 -3.93
N LEU A 11 -29.27 -6.65 -2.70
CA LEU A 11 -27.97 -7.22 -2.35
C LEU A 11 -28.15 -8.37 -1.37
N THR A 12 -27.59 -9.52 -1.71
CA THR A 12 -27.49 -10.65 -0.79
C THR A 12 -26.06 -10.78 -0.29
N PHE A 13 -25.84 -10.69 1.04
CA PHE A 13 -24.53 -10.94 1.62
C PHE A 13 -24.15 -12.41 1.51
N LEU A 14 -22.91 -12.66 1.14
CA LEU A 14 -22.33 -13.98 1.03
C LEU A 14 -21.36 -14.22 2.19
N ASN A 15 -20.96 -15.48 2.39
CA ASN A 15 -19.89 -15.76 3.35
C ASN A 15 -18.61 -15.07 2.92
N ASN A 16 -18.09 -14.21 3.77
CA ASN A 16 -16.84 -13.45 3.52
C ASN A 16 -15.59 -14.34 3.68
N GLU A 17 -15.67 -15.41 4.44
CA GLU A 17 -14.61 -16.40 4.59
C GLU A 17 -14.73 -17.46 3.49
N GLN A 18 -13.77 -17.43 2.57
CA GLN A 18 -13.72 -18.36 1.43
C GLN A 18 -12.74 -19.49 1.75
N LEU A 19 -13.27 -20.61 2.16
CA LEU A 19 -12.47 -21.81 2.49
C LEU A 19 -11.73 -22.33 1.24
N PRO A 20 -10.54 -22.91 1.43
CA PRO A 20 -9.78 -23.50 0.35
C PRO A 20 -10.51 -24.69 -0.26
N GLU A 21 -10.47 -24.83 -1.59
CA GLU A 21 -11.02 -25.99 -2.28
C GLU A 21 -10.07 -27.20 -2.25
N TYR A 22 -8.77 -26.93 -2.13
CA TYR A 22 -7.73 -27.95 -2.10
C TYR A 22 -6.81 -27.79 -0.89
N PRO A 23 -6.21 -28.87 -0.37
CA PRO A 23 -5.22 -28.78 0.69
C PRO A 23 -4.02 -27.92 0.25
N GLY A 24 -3.75 -26.86 1.01
CA GLY A 24 -2.64 -25.93 0.73
C GLY A 24 -3.04 -24.64 0.04
N ASP A 25 -4.28 -24.50 -0.42
CA ASP A 25 -4.79 -23.22 -0.90
C ASP A 25 -4.91 -22.22 0.24
N ARG A 26 -4.79 -20.92 -0.09
CA ARG A 26 -4.97 -19.83 0.86
C ARG A 26 -6.45 -19.56 1.09
N ILE A 27 -6.82 -19.33 2.34
CA ILE A 27 -8.12 -18.76 2.69
C ILE A 27 -8.15 -17.32 2.20
N ALA A 28 -9.18 -16.96 1.44
CA ALA A 28 -9.48 -15.57 1.14
C ALA A 28 -10.58 -15.09 2.10
N ILE A 29 -10.29 -14.01 2.82
CA ILE A 29 -11.25 -13.38 3.73
C ILE A 29 -11.49 -11.98 3.19
N TYR A 30 -12.75 -11.67 2.91
CA TYR A 30 -13.20 -10.36 2.45
C TYR A 30 -13.86 -9.61 3.61
N ASP A 31 -13.73 -8.28 3.63
CA ASP A 31 -14.46 -7.49 4.62
C ASP A 31 -15.97 -7.57 4.34
N ILE A 32 -16.37 -7.35 3.10
CA ILE A 32 -17.75 -7.54 2.63
C ILE A 32 -17.74 -8.28 1.30
N TYR A 33 -18.57 -9.31 1.20
CA TYR A 33 -18.82 -10.04 -0.04
C TYR A 33 -20.33 -10.18 -0.27
N CYS A 34 -20.80 -9.71 -1.41
CA CYS A 34 -22.21 -9.78 -1.75
C CYS A 34 -22.45 -10.05 -3.24
N THR A 35 -23.68 -10.43 -3.53
CA THR A 35 -24.17 -10.59 -4.91
C THR A 35 -25.36 -9.68 -5.15
N THR A 36 -25.45 -9.15 -6.37
CA THR A 36 -26.59 -8.35 -6.81
C THR A 36 -27.75 -9.25 -7.26
N ASP A 37 -28.91 -8.67 -7.48
CA ASP A 37 -30.09 -9.31 -8.08
C ASP A 37 -29.82 -9.90 -9.47
N THR A 38 -28.86 -9.34 -10.23
CA THR A 38 -28.45 -9.82 -11.56
C THR A 38 -27.26 -10.79 -11.50
N GLY A 39 -26.76 -11.07 -10.30
CA GLY A 39 -25.76 -12.11 -10.02
C GLY A 39 -24.31 -11.64 -10.05
N GLU A 40 -24.04 -10.34 -10.29
CA GLU A 40 -22.69 -9.80 -10.17
C GLU A 40 -22.19 -9.93 -8.72
N LYS A 41 -20.89 -10.05 -8.56
CA LYS A 41 -20.23 -10.15 -7.27
C LYS A 41 -19.59 -8.81 -6.91
N ILE A 42 -19.79 -8.38 -5.68
CA ILE A 42 -19.17 -7.17 -5.15
C ILE A 42 -18.36 -7.55 -3.92
N ILE A 43 -17.08 -7.21 -3.95
CA ILE A 43 -16.15 -7.32 -2.83
C ILE A 43 -15.83 -5.89 -2.40
N VAL A 44 -16.03 -5.60 -1.11
CA VAL A 44 -15.61 -4.31 -0.52
C VAL A 44 -14.55 -4.60 0.52
N GLU A 45 -13.46 -3.88 0.45
CA GLU A 45 -12.31 -3.98 1.35
C GLU A 45 -11.97 -2.59 1.89
N MET A 46 -11.65 -2.50 3.17
CA MET A 46 -11.14 -1.29 3.79
C MET A 46 -9.72 -1.52 4.29
N GLN A 47 -8.75 -0.84 3.70
CA GLN A 47 -7.35 -1.03 4.00
C GLN A 47 -6.73 0.25 4.56
N ASN A 48 -6.40 0.20 5.83
CA ASN A 48 -5.91 1.39 6.55
C ASN A 48 -4.40 1.66 6.34
N ARG A 49 -3.62 0.64 5.95
CA ARG A 49 -2.16 0.77 5.77
C ARG A 49 -1.70 0.15 4.46
N SER A 50 -0.69 0.78 3.85
CA SER A 50 -0.02 0.22 2.68
C SER A 50 0.60 -1.13 3.02
N GLN A 51 0.43 -2.09 2.13
CA GLN A 51 1.04 -3.40 2.20
C GLN A 51 1.81 -3.68 0.91
N VAL A 52 2.96 -4.33 1.07
CA VAL A 52 3.69 -4.88 -0.08
C VAL A 52 2.75 -5.85 -0.80
N TYR A 53 2.68 -5.79 -2.11
CA TYR A 53 1.80 -6.63 -2.96
C TYR A 53 0.28 -6.37 -2.77
N PHE A 54 -0.14 -5.17 -2.36
CA PHE A 54 -1.57 -4.89 -2.21
C PHE A 54 -2.33 -4.96 -3.55
N LYS A 55 -1.76 -4.47 -4.64
CA LYS A 55 -2.36 -4.54 -5.98
C LYS A 55 -2.55 -5.99 -6.43
N GLU A 56 -1.55 -6.83 -6.19
CA GLU A 56 -1.58 -8.26 -6.50
C GLU A 56 -2.61 -9.00 -5.65
N ARG A 57 -2.73 -8.65 -4.36
CA ARG A 57 -3.74 -9.22 -3.47
C ARG A 57 -5.15 -8.85 -3.93
N ALA A 58 -5.39 -7.61 -4.29
CA ALA A 58 -6.66 -7.16 -4.84
C ALA A 58 -7.04 -7.95 -6.11
N LEU A 59 -6.08 -8.11 -7.02
CA LEU A 59 -6.27 -8.92 -8.24
C LEU A 59 -6.54 -10.39 -7.90
N TYR A 60 -5.80 -10.98 -6.98
CA TYR A 60 -5.99 -12.36 -6.53
C TYR A 60 -7.41 -12.58 -5.99
N TYR A 61 -7.88 -11.68 -5.12
CA TYR A 61 -9.22 -11.76 -4.53
C TYR A 61 -10.34 -11.75 -5.57
N LEU A 62 -10.26 -10.85 -6.55
CA LEU A 62 -11.26 -10.80 -7.61
C LEU A 62 -11.18 -12.02 -8.54
N SER A 63 -9.97 -12.46 -8.85
CA SER A 63 -9.76 -13.67 -9.68
C SER A 63 -10.35 -14.91 -9.00
N HIS A 64 -10.19 -15.02 -7.67
CA HIS A 64 -10.77 -16.11 -6.90
C HIS A 64 -12.31 -16.10 -6.95
N ALA A 65 -12.93 -14.93 -6.86
CA ALA A 65 -14.38 -14.78 -7.02
C ALA A 65 -14.87 -15.08 -8.45
N ILE A 66 -14.03 -14.91 -9.47
CA ILE A 66 -14.33 -15.33 -10.84
C ILE A 66 -14.26 -16.87 -10.95
N VAL A 67 -13.17 -17.48 -10.50
CA VAL A 67 -12.95 -18.92 -10.59
C VAL A 67 -14.06 -19.71 -9.88
N ARG A 68 -14.51 -19.22 -8.73
CA ARG A 68 -15.59 -19.85 -7.95
C ARG A 68 -16.97 -19.81 -8.62
N GLN A 69 -17.14 -19.11 -9.72
CA GLN A 69 -18.37 -19.17 -10.51
C GLN A 69 -18.41 -20.40 -11.44
N GLY A 70 -17.28 -21.09 -11.56
CA GLY A 70 -17.18 -22.31 -12.38
C GLY A 70 -18.09 -23.43 -11.85
N VAL A 71 -18.93 -23.98 -12.71
CA VAL A 71 -19.78 -25.12 -12.41
C VAL A 71 -19.23 -26.35 -13.09
N LYS A 72 -19.12 -27.47 -12.35
CA LYS A 72 -18.67 -28.75 -12.93
C LYS A 72 -19.71 -29.28 -13.93
N GLY A 73 -19.26 -29.67 -15.07
CA GLY A 73 -20.07 -30.35 -16.10
C GLY A 73 -19.96 -29.72 -17.51
N GLU A 74 -20.33 -30.49 -18.53
CA GLU A 74 -20.21 -30.09 -19.94
C GLU A 74 -21.19 -28.98 -20.36
N SER A 75 -22.23 -28.71 -19.57
CA SER A 75 -23.25 -27.71 -19.89
C SER A 75 -22.85 -26.28 -19.56
N TRP A 76 -21.76 -26.09 -18.78
CA TRP A 76 -21.30 -24.76 -18.44
C TRP A 76 -20.60 -24.07 -19.63
N LYS A 77 -21.13 -22.93 -20.03
CA LYS A 77 -20.68 -22.16 -21.21
C LYS A 77 -19.83 -20.94 -20.86
N PHE A 78 -19.17 -20.91 -19.70
CA PHE A 78 -18.39 -19.77 -19.21
C PHE A 78 -19.22 -18.47 -19.05
N ASP A 79 -20.52 -18.57 -18.71
CA ASP A 79 -21.35 -17.40 -18.36
C ASP A 79 -20.92 -16.83 -17.00
N ILE A 80 -19.84 -16.06 -17.02
CA ILE A 80 -19.25 -15.44 -15.85
C ILE A 80 -19.97 -14.11 -15.58
N LYS A 81 -20.47 -13.93 -14.38
CA LYS A 81 -20.97 -12.64 -13.91
C LYS A 81 -19.81 -11.72 -13.54
N ALA A 82 -20.00 -10.42 -13.69
CA ALA A 82 -18.97 -9.47 -13.37
C ALA A 82 -18.61 -9.50 -11.87
N VAL A 83 -17.34 -9.22 -11.57
CA VAL A 83 -16.79 -9.07 -10.22
C VAL A 83 -16.25 -7.67 -10.05
N TYR A 84 -16.80 -6.93 -9.11
CA TYR A 84 -16.39 -5.58 -8.75
C TYR A 84 -15.66 -5.62 -7.41
N GLY A 85 -14.41 -5.14 -7.37
CA GLY A 85 -13.69 -4.88 -6.13
C GLY A 85 -13.72 -3.39 -5.81
N VAL A 86 -14.18 -3.03 -4.63
CA VAL A 86 -14.18 -1.65 -4.13
C VAL A 86 -13.23 -1.61 -2.94
N PHE A 87 -12.13 -0.88 -3.10
CA PHE A 87 -11.05 -0.82 -2.12
C PHE A 87 -10.97 0.61 -1.57
N PHE A 88 -11.40 0.80 -0.33
CA PHE A 88 -11.15 2.03 0.41
C PHE A 88 -9.76 1.95 1.03
N ILE A 89 -8.87 2.84 0.63
CA ILE A 89 -7.47 2.81 1.08
C ILE A 89 -7.10 4.12 1.76
N ASN A 90 -6.43 4.01 2.90
CA ASN A 90 -5.93 5.17 3.66
C ASN A 90 -4.44 5.43 3.36
N PHE A 91 -4.02 5.19 2.12
CA PHE A 91 -2.68 5.44 1.58
C PHE A 91 -2.76 5.65 0.07
N LEU A 92 -1.65 6.03 -0.55
CA LEU A 92 -1.55 6.17 -2.00
C LEU A 92 -0.88 4.94 -2.62
N LEU A 93 -1.40 4.47 -3.75
CA LEU A 93 -0.81 3.39 -4.55
C LEU A 93 0.36 3.88 -5.42
N ASP A 94 0.31 5.13 -5.81
CA ASP A 94 1.35 5.84 -6.57
C ASP A 94 1.19 7.36 -6.42
N GLU A 95 2.20 8.12 -6.87
CA GLU A 95 2.27 9.58 -6.72
C GLU A 95 1.21 10.34 -7.53
N ASN A 96 0.69 9.74 -8.60
CA ASN A 96 -0.29 10.37 -9.49
C ASN A 96 -1.71 9.87 -9.30
N GLN A 97 -1.98 9.16 -8.20
CA GLN A 97 -3.29 8.58 -7.92
C GLN A 97 -4.35 9.68 -7.77
N LYS A 98 -5.53 9.40 -8.32
CA LYS A 98 -6.74 10.21 -8.10
C LYS A 98 -7.53 9.69 -6.89
N LEU A 99 -8.44 10.52 -6.36
CA LEU A 99 -9.37 10.10 -5.30
C LEU A 99 -10.07 8.78 -5.66
N ARG A 100 -10.50 8.64 -6.90
CA ARG A 100 -11.06 7.42 -7.46
C ARG A 100 -10.24 6.98 -8.66
N THR A 101 -9.79 5.72 -8.64
CA THR A 101 -9.08 5.07 -9.73
C THR A 101 -9.83 3.80 -10.12
N ASP A 102 -10.28 3.73 -11.36
CA ASP A 102 -10.93 2.55 -11.94
C ASP A 102 -9.94 1.78 -12.81
N VAL A 103 -9.76 0.49 -12.50
CA VAL A 103 -8.91 -0.42 -13.26
C VAL A 103 -9.82 -1.44 -13.96
N ILE A 104 -9.69 -1.52 -15.27
CA ILE A 104 -10.51 -2.35 -16.17
C ILE A 104 -9.63 -3.14 -17.15
N LEU A 105 -10.17 -4.16 -17.76
CA LEU A 105 -9.48 -4.94 -18.81
C LEU A 105 -9.69 -4.28 -20.17
N THR A 106 -8.59 -3.82 -20.77
CA THR A 106 -8.59 -3.18 -22.08
C THR A 106 -7.58 -3.84 -23.02
N ASP A 107 -7.83 -3.74 -24.32
CA ASP A 107 -6.83 -4.03 -25.33
C ASP A 107 -5.68 -3.01 -25.24
N ARG A 108 -4.45 -3.51 -25.20
CA ARG A 108 -3.27 -2.69 -24.95
C ARG A 108 -3.01 -1.64 -26.02
N ASP A 109 -3.24 -2.01 -27.28
CA ASP A 109 -2.86 -1.15 -28.41
C ASP A 109 -3.94 -0.13 -28.74
N THR A 110 -5.22 -0.52 -28.58
CA THR A 110 -6.36 0.31 -28.95
C THR A 110 -7.01 1.03 -27.77
N GLY A 111 -6.73 0.62 -26.54
CA GLY A 111 -7.40 1.09 -25.33
C GLY A 111 -8.88 0.69 -25.22
N LYS A 112 -9.39 -0.09 -26.15
CA LYS A 112 -10.80 -0.50 -26.13
C LYS A 112 -11.07 -1.50 -25.02
N LEU A 113 -12.23 -1.38 -24.39
CA LEU A 113 -12.68 -2.34 -23.37
C LEU A 113 -12.68 -3.75 -23.96
N PHE A 114 -11.92 -4.67 -23.36
CA PHE A 114 -11.88 -6.08 -23.73
C PHE A 114 -12.96 -6.88 -22.99
N SER A 115 -13.12 -6.61 -21.69
CA SER A 115 -14.13 -7.31 -20.87
C SER A 115 -14.56 -6.42 -19.70
N ASP A 116 -15.86 -6.42 -19.41
CA ASP A 116 -16.46 -5.75 -18.25
C ASP A 116 -16.61 -6.68 -17.03
N LYS A 117 -16.05 -7.89 -17.10
CA LYS A 117 -16.23 -8.93 -16.07
C LYS A 117 -15.35 -8.75 -14.84
N LEU A 118 -14.30 -7.93 -14.93
CA LEU A 118 -13.41 -7.63 -13.82
C LEU A 118 -13.18 -6.12 -13.74
N ARG A 119 -13.50 -5.54 -12.59
CA ARG A 119 -13.25 -4.12 -12.34
C ARG A 119 -12.76 -3.91 -10.90
N GLN A 120 -11.70 -3.12 -10.76
CA GLN A 120 -11.19 -2.70 -9.45
C GLN A 120 -11.38 -1.20 -9.30
N ILE A 121 -11.97 -0.78 -8.20
CA ILE A 121 -12.25 0.62 -7.89
C ILE A 121 -11.50 0.96 -6.60
N PHE A 122 -10.45 1.74 -6.72
CA PHE A 122 -9.67 2.21 -5.56
C PHE A 122 -10.11 3.62 -5.19
N ILE A 123 -10.43 3.82 -3.91
CA ILE A 123 -10.81 5.10 -3.32
C ILE A 123 -9.73 5.49 -2.32
N ALA A 124 -8.90 6.47 -2.68
CA ALA A 124 -7.80 6.96 -1.84
C ALA A 124 -8.31 8.02 -0.86
N LEU A 125 -8.69 7.61 0.34
CA LEU A 125 -9.26 8.48 1.37
C LEU A 125 -8.37 9.70 1.70
N PRO A 126 -7.02 9.63 1.73
CA PRO A 126 -6.18 10.79 1.98
C PRO A 126 -6.29 11.92 0.96
N LEU A 127 -6.83 11.64 -0.23
CA LEU A 127 -7.03 12.65 -1.28
C LEU A 127 -8.39 13.36 -1.18
N PHE A 128 -9.23 12.99 -0.21
CA PHE A 128 -10.50 13.63 0.02
C PHE A 128 -10.37 14.72 1.08
N ASN A 129 -10.44 15.99 0.66
CA ASN A 129 -10.21 17.16 1.51
C ASN A 129 -11.44 18.08 1.62
N LYS A 130 -12.62 17.64 1.15
CA LYS A 130 -13.85 18.43 1.21
C LYS A 130 -14.43 18.46 2.62
N THR A 131 -14.94 19.63 3.00
CA THR A 131 -15.78 19.81 4.19
C THR A 131 -17.20 19.28 3.94
N GLU A 132 -18.01 19.16 5.00
CA GLU A 132 -19.42 18.76 4.91
C GLU A 132 -20.20 19.62 3.92
N ALA A 133 -20.00 20.95 3.95
CA ALA A 133 -20.72 21.91 3.11
C ALA A 133 -20.31 21.85 1.62
N GLU A 134 -19.12 21.36 1.33
CA GLU A 134 -18.60 21.25 -0.04
C GLU A 134 -18.96 19.92 -0.72
N CYS A 135 -19.58 19.00 0.01
CA CYS A 135 -20.04 17.73 -0.55
C CYS A 135 -21.31 17.90 -1.36
N GLU A 136 -21.20 17.87 -2.67
CA GLU A 136 -22.31 18.04 -3.61
C GLU A 136 -22.99 16.72 -3.97
N THR A 137 -22.20 15.65 -4.17
CA THR A 137 -22.68 14.34 -4.61
C THR A 137 -22.84 13.36 -3.44
N ASP A 138 -23.70 12.35 -3.61
CA ASP A 138 -23.85 11.27 -2.64
C ASP A 138 -22.53 10.50 -2.42
N PHE A 139 -21.74 10.32 -3.49
CA PHE A 139 -20.43 9.72 -3.39
C PHE A 139 -19.52 10.50 -2.43
N GLU A 140 -19.45 11.83 -2.58
CA GLU A 140 -18.65 12.68 -1.70
C GLU A 140 -19.14 12.66 -0.25
N ARG A 141 -20.46 12.66 -0.05
CA ARG A 141 -21.07 12.55 1.28
C ARG A 141 -20.72 11.25 1.97
N TRP A 142 -20.73 10.13 1.23
CA TRP A 142 -20.30 8.85 1.76
C TRP A 142 -18.81 8.83 2.12
N ILE A 143 -17.94 9.37 1.25
CA ILE A 143 -16.50 9.45 1.55
C ILE A 143 -16.26 10.35 2.77
N PHE A 144 -16.96 11.48 2.88
CA PHE A 144 -16.88 12.34 4.05
C PHE A 144 -17.22 11.61 5.35
N VAL A 145 -18.34 10.87 5.37
CA VAL A 145 -18.75 10.09 6.54
C VAL A 145 -17.71 9.05 6.89
N LEU A 146 -17.24 8.26 5.92
CA LEU A 146 -16.24 7.22 6.15
C LEU A 146 -14.91 7.79 6.69
N ASN A 147 -14.51 8.95 6.19
CA ASN A 147 -13.23 9.57 6.55
C ASN A 147 -13.26 10.26 7.94
N ASN A 148 -14.44 10.62 8.42
CA ASN A 148 -14.62 11.38 9.66
C ASN A 148 -15.42 10.60 10.73
N MET A 149 -15.75 9.35 10.52
CA MET A 149 -16.66 8.56 11.35
C MET A 149 -16.30 8.58 12.84
N GLU A 150 -15.00 8.55 13.17
CA GLU A 150 -14.52 8.54 14.56
C GLU A 150 -14.74 9.88 15.29
N THR A 151 -14.84 10.98 14.55
CA THR A 151 -14.91 12.34 15.11
C THR A 151 -16.29 12.99 14.98
N LEU A 152 -17.20 12.34 14.28
CA LEU A 152 -18.55 12.88 14.06
C LEU A 152 -19.40 12.73 15.33
N ASN A 153 -19.75 13.86 15.94
CA ASN A 153 -20.70 13.91 17.08
C ASN A 153 -22.16 13.74 16.65
N ARG A 154 -22.44 13.87 15.37
CA ARG A 154 -23.74 13.68 14.73
C ARG A 154 -23.55 13.19 13.31
N MET A 155 -24.53 12.47 12.79
CA MET A 155 -24.52 12.10 11.37
C MET A 155 -24.77 13.34 10.52
N PRO A 156 -23.82 13.73 9.64
CA PRO A 156 -24.05 14.78 8.65
C PRO A 156 -25.08 14.30 7.62
N PHE A 157 -25.71 15.21 6.91
CA PHE A 157 -26.67 14.90 5.83
C PHE A 157 -27.96 14.17 6.27
N LYS A 158 -28.34 14.26 7.55
CA LYS A 158 -29.52 13.60 8.16
C LYS A 158 -30.84 13.74 7.37
N ALA A 159 -31.05 14.87 6.75
CA ALA A 159 -32.33 15.20 6.13
C ALA A 159 -32.48 14.74 4.68
N GLN A 160 -31.50 14.04 4.11
CA GLN A 160 -31.46 13.85 2.67
C GLN A 160 -31.76 12.44 2.17
N LYS A 161 -31.55 11.38 2.96
CA LYS A 161 -31.88 10.01 2.57
C LYS A 161 -32.05 9.09 3.79
N ALA A 162 -33.03 8.20 3.75
CA ALA A 162 -33.30 7.13 4.74
C ALA A 162 -32.10 6.19 5.02
N VAL A 163 -31.18 6.12 4.08
CA VAL A 163 -29.92 5.37 4.20
C VAL A 163 -29.00 5.96 5.29
N PHE A 164 -28.92 7.28 5.43
CA PHE A 164 -28.12 7.92 6.48
C PHE A 164 -28.77 7.81 7.86
N GLU A 165 -30.11 7.81 7.92
CA GLU A 165 -30.86 7.53 9.16
C GLU A 165 -30.56 6.10 9.66
N LYS A 166 -30.60 5.13 8.76
CA LYS A 166 -30.28 3.74 9.10
C LYS A 166 -28.82 3.56 9.51
N LEU A 167 -27.90 4.31 8.91
CA LEU A 167 -26.49 4.30 9.29
C LEU A 167 -26.29 4.87 10.71
N GLU A 168 -27.03 5.91 11.09
CA GLU A 168 -26.99 6.47 12.45
C GLU A 168 -27.42 5.46 13.51
N GLU A 169 -28.45 4.68 13.23
CA GLU A 169 -28.89 3.59 14.12
C GLU A 169 -27.81 2.50 14.27
N ILE A 170 -27.08 2.18 13.19
CA ILE A 170 -26.03 1.15 13.17
C ILE A 170 -24.75 1.62 13.87
N VAL A 171 -24.38 2.90 13.71
CA VAL A 171 -23.13 3.48 14.23
C VAL A 171 -23.23 3.82 15.72
N ASP A 172 -24.45 3.90 16.29
CA ASP A 172 -24.60 4.13 17.71
C ASP A 172 -24.14 2.89 18.52
N VAL A 173 -22.91 2.96 19.01
CA VAL A 173 -22.30 1.92 19.85
C VAL A 173 -23.15 1.62 21.11
N HIS A 174 -23.95 2.59 21.56
CA HIS A 174 -24.85 2.41 22.70
C HIS A 174 -26.08 1.53 22.38
N SER A 175 -26.41 1.37 21.10
CA SER A 175 -27.50 0.51 20.64
C SER A 175 -27.08 -0.96 20.46
N LEU A 176 -25.76 -1.25 20.51
CA LEU A 176 -25.25 -2.61 20.38
C LEU A 176 -25.71 -3.53 21.54
N SER A 177 -25.99 -4.77 21.22
CA SER A 177 -26.16 -5.82 22.24
C SER A 177 -24.87 -5.94 23.08
N GLU A 178 -24.97 -6.44 24.30
CA GLU A 178 -23.80 -6.65 25.16
C GLU A 178 -22.75 -7.56 24.50
N GLU A 179 -23.20 -8.59 23.78
CA GLU A 179 -22.33 -9.50 23.03
C GLU A 179 -21.60 -8.79 21.86
N ASP A 180 -22.30 -7.97 21.10
CA ASP A 180 -21.71 -7.23 19.97
C ASP A 180 -20.78 -6.12 20.46
N ARG A 181 -21.08 -5.49 21.59
CA ARG A 181 -20.20 -4.51 22.22
C ARG A 181 -18.88 -5.15 22.67
N VAL A 182 -18.94 -6.32 23.30
CA VAL A 182 -17.73 -7.07 23.70
C VAL A 182 -16.90 -7.46 22.46
N ARG A 183 -17.54 -7.91 21.38
CA ARG A 183 -16.86 -8.22 20.12
C ARG A 183 -16.18 -6.97 19.54
N TYR A 184 -16.88 -5.83 19.54
CA TYR A 184 -16.35 -4.56 19.10
C TYR A 184 -15.12 -4.14 19.92
N GLU A 185 -15.23 -4.14 21.27
CA GLU A 185 -14.14 -3.78 22.17
C GLU A 185 -12.92 -4.70 21.99
N ASN A 186 -13.14 -6.00 21.82
CA ASN A 186 -12.06 -6.96 21.55
C ASN A 186 -11.38 -6.67 20.21
N SER A 187 -12.12 -6.34 19.17
CA SER A 187 -11.54 -5.99 17.86
C SER A 187 -10.74 -4.69 17.91
N VAL A 188 -11.22 -3.68 18.65
CA VAL A 188 -10.49 -2.41 18.87
C VAL A 188 -9.21 -2.64 19.66
N ASN A 189 -9.25 -3.48 20.69
CA ASN A 189 -8.05 -3.80 21.48
C ASN A 189 -7.02 -4.59 20.65
N ALA A 190 -7.45 -5.61 19.90
CA ALA A 190 -6.58 -6.35 18.98
C ALA A 190 -5.94 -5.42 17.94
N TYR A 191 -6.69 -4.45 17.44
CA TYR A 191 -6.17 -3.44 16.50
C TYR A 191 -5.13 -2.52 17.17
N ARG A 192 -5.37 -2.07 18.40
CA ARG A 192 -4.41 -1.25 19.16
C ARG A 192 -3.13 -2.00 19.45
N ASP A 193 -3.21 -3.26 19.83
CA ASP A 193 -2.05 -4.13 20.08
C ASP A 193 -1.24 -4.34 18.79
N TYR A 194 -1.92 -4.55 17.68
CA TYR A 194 -1.28 -4.63 16.37
C TYR A 194 -0.55 -3.33 16.00
N LEU A 195 -1.17 -2.16 16.22
CA LEU A 195 -0.53 -0.86 16.00
C LEU A 195 0.72 -0.69 16.86
N ALA A 196 0.63 -1.00 18.15
CA ALA A 196 1.75 -0.92 19.07
C ALA A 196 2.93 -1.81 18.63
N THR A 197 2.63 -3.02 18.16
CA THR A 197 3.64 -3.96 17.64
C THR A 197 4.35 -3.40 16.40
N ILE A 198 3.61 -2.82 15.47
CA ILE A 198 4.20 -2.22 14.26
C ILE A 198 5.03 -0.98 14.59
N ASP A 199 4.54 -0.12 15.48
CA ASP A 199 5.28 1.07 15.90
C ASP A 199 6.58 0.69 16.61
N TYR A 200 6.56 -0.37 17.42
CA TYR A 200 7.76 -0.93 18.03
C TYR A 200 8.74 -1.45 16.97
N ALA A 201 8.27 -2.27 16.03
CA ALA A 201 9.12 -2.81 14.97
C ALA A 201 9.72 -1.71 14.08
N ALA A 202 8.94 -0.69 13.76
CA ALA A 202 9.42 0.47 12.99
C ALA A 202 10.51 1.26 13.73
N LYS A 203 10.30 1.56 15.01
CA LYS A 203 11.31 2.25 15.85
C LYS A 203 12.59 1.44 15.96
N LYS A 204 12.45 0.14 16.23
CA LYS A 204 13.60 -0.77 16.32
C LYS A 204 14.37 -0.85 15.00
N GLY A 205 13.67 -0.94 13.86
CA GLY A 205 14.32 -0.94 12.54
C GLY A 205 15.07 0.35 12.23
N VAL A 206 14.53 1.51 12.64
CA VAL A 206 15.23 2.81 12.50
C VAL A 206 16.48 2.85 13.39
N GLU A 207 16.39 2.40 14.63
CA GLU A 207 17.51 2.36 15.58
C GLU A 207 18.63 1.45 15.08
N GLU A 208 18.31 0.21 14.71
CA GLU A 208 19.26 -0.75 14.13
C GLU A 208 19.90 -0.23 12.84
N GLY A 209 19.09 0.37 11.95
CA GLY A 209 19.60 0.96 10.71
C GLY A 209 20.50 2.16 10.92
N PHE A 210 20.23 2.97 11.95
CA PHE A 210 21.10 4.10 12.33
C PHE A 210 22.42 3.61 12.90
N GLU A 211 22.41 2.63 13.80
CA GLU A 211 23.63 2.06 14.40
C GLU A 211 24.53 1.41 13.33
N ASP A 212 23.93 0.60 12.44
CA ASP A 212 24.65 -0.04 11.34
C ASP A 212 25.24 0.99 10.37
N GLY A 213 24.48 2.03 10.04
CA GLY A 213 24.93 3.12 9.18
C GLY A 213 26.09 3.90 9.79
N LEU A 214 26.01 4.18 11.10
CA LEU A 214 27.06 4.88 11.85
C LEU A 214 28.35 4.05 11.87
N GLN A 215 28.26 2.75 12.20
CA GLN A 215 29.42 1.87 12.22
C GLN A 215 30.12 1.77 10.86
N LYS A 216 29.33 1.60 9.78
CA LYS A 216 29.86 1.57 8.42
C LYS A 216 30.52 2.89 8.03
N GLY A 217 29.86 4.01 8.32
CA GLY A 217 30.41 5.35 8.03
C GLY A 217 31.72 5.63 8.77
N ILE A 218 31.83 5.24 10.06
CA ILE A 218 33.08 5.34 10.82
C ILE A 218 34.17 4.48 10.19
N GLN A 219 33.87 3.22 9.84
CA GLN A 219 34.85 2.30 9.27
C GLN A 219 35.36 2.78 7.90
N GLU A 220 34.45 3.25 7.03
CA GLU A 220 34.81 3.82 5.73
C GLU A 220 35.62 5.11 5.89
N GLY A 221 35.23 5.98 6.82
CA GLY A 221 35.95 7.22 7.11
C GLY A 221 37.37 6.98 7.63
N ILE A 222 37.57 5.99 8.51
CA ILE A 222 38.91 5.58 8.97
C ILE A 222 39.76 5.06 7.82
N GLN A 223 39.20 4.16 6.99
CA GLN A 223 39.94 3.59 5.86
C GLN A 223 40.35 4.69 4.84
N GLU A 224 39.41 5.58 4.54
CA GLU A 224 39.71 6.70 3.63
C GLU A 224 40.74 7.67 4.22
N GLY A 225 40.63 7.98 5.52
CA GLY A 225 41.61 8.80 6.24
C GLY A 225 43.02 8.19 6.24
N ILE A 226 43.15 6.89 6.48
CA ILE A 226 44.43 6.18 6.42
C ILE A 226 44.99 6.24 5.01
N ARG A 227 44.16 5.98 3.98
CA ARG A 227 44.59 6.01 2.58
C ARG A 227 45.07 7.40 2.16
N LYS A 228 44.31 8.43 2.51
CA LYS A 228 44.71 9.83 2.22
C LYS A 228 45.99 10.23 2.94
N GLY A 229 46.10 9.91 4.24
CA GLY A 229 47.29 10.18 5.01
C GLY A 229 48.53 9.46 4.48
N GLN A 230 48.42 8.21 4.05
CA GLN A 230 49.52 7.48 3.39
C GLN A 230 49.93 8.13 2.07
N GLN A 231 48.98 8.56 1.25
CA GLN A 231 49.24 9.23 -0.01
C GLN A 231 49.92 10.59 0.18
N GLU A 232 49.42 11.40 1.13
CA GLU A 232 50.03 12.69 1.46
C GLU A 232 51.48 12.51 1.98
N LYS A 233 51.69 11.52 2.82
CA LYS A 233 53.02 11.19 3.34
C LYS A 233 53.96 10.73 2.24
N ALA A 234 53.48 9.89 1.33
CA ALA A 234 54.24 9.45 0.16
C ALA A 234 54.64 10.63 -0.75
N LEU A 235 53.72 11.55 -0.98
CA LEU A 235 53.99 12.79 -1.75
C LEU A 235 55.00 13.71 -1.04
N GLU A 236 54.95 13.87 0.29
CA GLU A 236 55.91 14.63 1.08
C GLU A 236 57.33 14.03 0.98
N ILE A 237 57.43 12.71 1.12
CA ILE A 237 58.70 11.98 0.99
C ILE A 237 59.24 12.15 -0.46
N ALA A 238 58.38 11.99 -1.45
CA ALA A 238 58.77 12.14 -2.86
C ALA A 238 59.33 13.53 -3.17
N ARG A 239 58.72 14.61 -2.64
CA ARG A 239 59.20 15.98 -2.75
C ARG A 239 60.60 16.12 -2.12
N SER A 240 60.79 15.58 -0.93
CA SER A 240 62.07 15.63 -0.22
C SER A 240 63.19 14.89 -1.00
N MET A 241 62.90 13.70 -1.54
CA MET A 241 63.84 12.90 -2.34
C MET A 241 64.16 13.58 -3.67
N LYS A 242 63.19 14.22 -4.32
CA LYS A 242 63.40 15.00 -5.55
C LYS A 242 64.33 16.18 -5.27
N ALA A 243 64.14 16.89 -4.16
CA ALA A 243 65.03 18.00 -3.73
C ALA A 243 66.47 17.54 -3.43
N MET A 244 66.67 16.28 -3.00
CA MET A 244 67.98 15.67 -2.82
C MET A 244 68.63 15.16 -4.11
N GLY A 245 67.99 15.35 -5.29
CA GLY A 245 68.54 14.95 -6.58
C GLY A 245 68.37 13.49 -6.93
N MET A 246 67.47 12.76 -6.26
CA MET A 246 67.21 11.35 -6.58
C MET A 246 66.43 11.21 -7.89
N THR A 247 66.65 10.12 -8.60
CA THR A 247 65.96 9.85 -9.86
C THR A 247 64.50 9.41 -9.62
N SER A 248 63.62 9.68 -10.60
CA SER A 248 62.21 9.28 -10.52
C SER A 248 62.02 7.80 -10.25
N GLU A 249 62.89 6.92 -10.82
CA GLU A 249 62.86 5.47 -10.58
C GLU A 249 63.14 5.11 -9.09
N GLN A 250 64.08 5.84 -8.47
CA GLN A 250 64.40 5.65 -7.05
C GLN A 250 63.24 6.09 -6.15
N ILE A 251 62.60 7.24 -6.50
CA ILE A 251 61.44 7.75 -5.76
C ILE A 251 60.26 6.80 -5.90
N MET A 252 59.98 6.29 -7.09
CA MET A 252 58.90 5.29 -7.29
C MET A 252 59.09 4.05 -6.39
N LYS A 253 60.28 3.53 -6.31
CA LYS A 253 60.61 2.34 -5.53
C LYS A 253 60.39 2.54 -4.03
N VAL A 254 60.61 3.74 -3.50
CA VAL A 254 60.50 4.02 -2.07
C VAL A 254 59.07 4.44 -1.68
N THR A 255 58.40 5.21 -2.53
CA THR A 255 57.10 5.82 -2.18
C THR A 255 55.90 5.05 -2.74
N GLY A 256 56.10 4.20 -3.74
CA GLY A 256 55.04 3.51 -4.45
C GLY A 256 54.19 4.42 -5.37
N LEU A 257 54.58 5.70 -5.53
CA LEU A 257 53.90 6.64 -6.42
C LEU A 257 54.20 6.32 -7.88
N SER A 258 53.26 6.61 -8.75
CA SER A 258 53.43 6.47 -10.18
C SER A 258 54.37 7.55 -10.75
N LEU A 259 54.92 7.31 -11.92
CA LEU A 259 55.81 8.28 -12.61
C LEU A 259 55.08 9.62 -12.84
N ALA A 260 53.81 9.56 -13.26
CA ALA A 260 52.99 10.74 -13.51
C ALA A 260 52.79 11.60 -12.23
N GLU A 261 52.59 10.97 -11.08
CA GLU A 261 52.47 11.66 -9.79
C GLU A 261 53.77 12.32 -9.38
N ILE A 262 54.92 11.67 -9.61
CA ILE A 262 56.26 12.23 -9.28
C ILE A 262 56.60 13.38 -10.23
N GLU A 263 56.29 13.28 -11.51
CA GLU A 263 56.52 14.37 -12.49
C GLU A 263 55.65 15.59 -12.21
N SER A 264 54.43 15.40 -11.69
CA SER A 264 53.55 16.49 -11.26
C SER A 264 54.00 17.24 -10.01
N LEU A 265 54.98 16.73 -9.28
CA LEU A 265 55.56 17.40 -8.10
C LEU A 265 56.53 18.50 -8.58
N LEU A 266 56.02 19.71 -8.72
CA LEU A 266 56.84 20.94 -8.99
C LEU A 266 57.54 21.40 -7.73
#